data_552b0cc5d8f8e7136f6eb594950ac65c
#
_entry.id   552b0cc5d8f8e7136f6eb594950ac65c
#
_cell.length_a   1.000
_cell.length_b   1.000
_cell.length_c   1.000
_cell.angle_alpha   90.00
_cell.angle_beta   90.00
_cell.angle_gamma   90.00
#
_symmetry.space_group_name_H-M   'P 1'
#
loop_
_entity.id
_entity.type
_entity.pdbx_description
1 polymer ?
#
loop_
_entity_poly.entity_id
_entity_poly.type
_entity_poly.pdbx_seq_one_letter_code
_entity_poly.pdbx_strand_id
1 'polypeptide(L)'
;MSEPKKLNYFEKKEQNKAHAQQVIRWASKNREKEIQALSEATVLMPAPSVTPEGQVKFEKTEIEVMQCSTVDAIIRETERGARVCALNFASYKNPGGMFTDGSMAQEESLCHASILYPVLCSDRVRSLFYDRHKGNLNKALYLSDMLYTPDVPFWQGGVETKASIITCAAPNKKAAQTYQKVPDDLCKLAMEDRIAAVLHNGGCKSGRYSDPWRVWMRRFWK
;
A
#
# COMPACT_ATOMS: atom_id res chain seq x y z
N MET A 1 34.64 -16.77 14.27
CA MET A 1 33.18 -16.72 14.03
C MET A 1 33.00 -16.83 12.53
N SER A 2 32.38 -17.90 12.03
CA SER A 2 32.14 -18.08 10.60
C SER A 2 31.11 -17.05 10.14
N GLU A 3 31.37 -16.38 9.00
CA GLU A 3 30.39 -15.48 8.39
C GLU A 3 29.07 -16.23 8.14
N PRO A 4 27.91 -15.58 8.38
CA PRO A 4 26.64 -16.21 8.13
C PRO A 4 26.51 -16.52 6.63
N LYS A 5 26.21 -17.78 6.31
CA LYS A 5 26.01 -18.25 4.94
C LYS A 5 24.97 -17.39 4.23
N LYS A 6 25.34 -16.71 3.14
CA LYS A 6 24.37 -15.99 2.29
C LYS A 6 23.39 -16.99 1.68
N LEU A 7 22.11 -16.85 2.04
CA LEU A 7 21.03 -17.65 1.47
C LEU A 7 20.88 -17.38 -0.04
N ASN A 8 20.65 -18.42 -0.80
CA ASN A 8 20.31 -18.29 -2.20
C ASN A 8 18.84 -17.78 -2.39
N TYR A 9 18.44 -17.50 -3.63
CA TYR A 9 17.11 -16.98 -3.94
C TYR A 9 15.98 -17.90 -3.47
N PHE A 10 16.10 -19.20 -3.66
CA PHE A 10 15.07 -20.17 -3.27
C PHE A 10 14.97 -20.30 -1.76
N GLU A 11 16.10 -20.36 -1.06
CA GLU A 11 16.15 -20.40 0.40
C GLU A 11 15.49 -19.16 1.02
N LYS A 12 15.77 -17.95 0.47
CA LYS A 12 15.10 -16.71 0.90
C LYS A 12 13.59 -16.76 0.67
N LYS A 13 13.16 -17.25 -0.49
CA LYS A 13 11.74 -17.36 -0.83
C LYS A 13 11.02 -18.29 0.13
N GLU A 14 11.59 -19.44 0.48
CA GLU A 14 11.02 -20.37 1.46
C GLU A 14 10.98 -19.76 2.88
N GLN A 15 12.03 -19.02 3.27
CA GLN A 15 12.02 -18.27 4.53
C GLN A 15 10.88 -17.24 4.58
N ASN A 16 10.70 -16.50 3.51
CA ASN A 16 9.61 -15.51 3.42
C ASN A 16 8.24 -16.17 3.51
N LYS A 17 8.03 -17.32 2.84
CA LYS A 17 6.78 -18.09 2.98
C LYS A 17 6.53 -18.53 4.43
N ALA A 18 7.56 -19.08 5.07
CA ALA A 18 7.44 -19.51 6.46
C ALA A 18 7.10 -18.32 7.37
N HIS A 19 7.74 -17.17 7.17
CA HIS A 19 7.46 -15.96 7.92
C HIS A 19 6.04 -15.43 7.63
N ALA A 20 5.60 -15.43 6.39
CA ALA A 20 4.22 -15.05 6.04
C ALA A 20 3.19 -15.91 6.79
N GLN A 21 3.39 -17.23 6.82
CA GLN A 21 2.53 -18.15 7.57
C GLN A 21 2.56 -17.89 9.09
N GLN A 22 3.71 -17.50 9.64
CA GLN A 22 3.81 -17.11 11.05
C GLN A 22 3.03 -15.82 11.33
N VAL A 23 3.19 -14.79 10.49
CA VAL A 23 2.47 -13.52 10.62
C VAL A 23 0.96 -13.76 10.56
N ILE A 24 0.48 -14.54 9.58
CA ILE A 24 -0.95 -14.84 9.45
C ILE A 24 -1.49 -15.54 10.70
N ARG A 25 -0.84 -16.62 11.14
CA ARG A 25 -1.26 -17.36 12.33
C ARG A 25 -1.26 -16.51 13.59
N TRP A 26 -0.18 -15.74 13.77
CA TRP A 26 -0.06 -14.84 14.92
C TRP A 26 -1.14 -13.76 14.91
N ALA A 27 -1.36 -13.11 13.77
CA ALA A 27 -2.36 -12.06 13.61
C ALA A 27 -3.78 -12.60 13.87
N SER A 28 -4.14 -13.73 13.28
CA SER A 28 -5.46 -14.36 13.50
C SER A 28 -5.68 -14.75 14.97
N LYS A 29 -4.63 -15.17 15.68
CA LYS A 29 -4.77 -15.56 17.09
C LYS A 29 -4.81 -14.36 18.04
N ASN A 30 -4.02 -13.32 17.78
CA ASN A 30 -3.75 -12.26 18.75
C ASN A 30 -4.39 -10.91 18.41
N ARG A 31 -4.81 -10.70 17.15
CA ARG A 31 -5.30 -9.41 16.63
C ARG A 31 -6.64 -9.53 15.89
N GLU A 32 -7.41 -10.60 16.11
CA GLU A 32 -8.67 -10.85 15.40
C GLU A 32 -9.64 -9.67 15.46
N LYS A 33 -9.88 -9.13 16.66
CA LYS A 33 -10.76 -7.97 16.85
C LYS A 33 -10.24 -6.72 16.14
N GLU A 34 -8.93 -6.52 16.11
CA GLU A 34 -8.30 -5.37 15.43
C GLU A 34 -8.39 -5.53 13.91
N ILE A 35 -8.19 -6.74 13.40
CA ILE A 35 -8.38 -7.06 11.97
C ILE A 35 -9.82 -6.78 11.55
N GLN A 36 -10.80 -7.21 12.35
CA GLN A 36 -12.21 -6.95 12.08
C GLN A 36 -12.50 -5.44 12.07
N ALA A 37 -12.07 -4.71 13.10
CA ALA A 37 -12.27 -3.27 13.20
C ALA A 37 -11.64 -2.50 12.03
N LEU A 38 -10.41 -2.87 11.62
CA LEU A 38 -9.75 -2.27 10.46
C LEU A 38 -10.44 -2.62 9.15
N SER A 39 -10.94 -3.85 9.00
CA SER A 39 -11.72 -4.26 7.84
C SER A 39 -13.01 -3.44 7.70
N GLU A 40 -13.70 -3.18 8.81
CA GLU A 40 -14.89 -2.33 8.86
C GLU A 40 -14.57 -0.86 8.58
N ALA A 41 -13.46 -0.35 9.11
CA ALA A 41 -13.00 1.01 8.92
C ALA A 41 -12.38 1.26 7.52
N THR A 42 -12.01 0.20 6.80
CA THR A 42 -11.49 0.33 5.44
C THR A 42 -12.59 0.82 4.49
N VAL A 43 -12.29 1.87 3.75
CA VAL A 43 -13.23 2.48 2.79
C VAL A 43 -12.68 2.46 1.38
N LEU A 44 -13.59 2.25 0.42
CA LEU A 44 -13.29 2.45 -0.99
C LEU A 44 -13.36 3.95 -1.29
N MET A 45 -12.32 4.45 -1.92
CA MET A 45 -12.26 5.81 -2.42
C MET A 45 -12.24 5.75 -3.95
N PRO A 46 -13.27 6.25 -4.63
CA PRO A 46 -13.27 6.35 -6.08
C PRO A 46 -12.23 7.38 -6.54
N ALA A 47 -11.78 7.24 -7.78
CA ALA A 47 -11.04 8.32 -8.41
C ALA A 47 -11.85 9.62 -8.36
N PRO A 48 -11.27 10.75 -7.99
CA PRO A 48 -11.97 12.01 -8.04
C PRO A 48 -12.40 12.28 -9.50
N SER A 49 -13.69 12.58 -9.69
CA SER A 49 -14.25 12.87 -11.03
C SER A 49 -13.72 14.17 -11.61
N VAL A 50 -13.23 15.04 -10.77
CA VAL A 50 -12.57 16.31 -11.07
C VAL A 50 -11.52 16.51 -10.01
N THR A 51 -10.35 17.07 -10.35
CA THR A 51 -9.41 17.55 -9.35
C THR A 51 -10.16 18.58 -8.51
N PRO A 52 -10.52 18.29 -7.26
CA PRO A 52 -11.27 19.27 -6.49
C PRO A 52 -10.39 20.51 -6.41
N GLU A 53 -10.92 21.67 -6.76
CA GLU A 53 -10.35 22.95 -6.33
C GLU A 53 -10.44 22.98 -4.80
N GLY A 54 -9.51 22.27 -4.16
CA GLY A 54 -9.45 22.11 -2.72
C GLY A 54 -8.86 23.35 -2.11
N GLN A 55 -9.40 23.77 -0.98
CA GLN A 55 -8.74 24.74 -0.12
C GLN A 55 -7.30 24.27 0.11
N VAL A 56 -6.32 25.11 -0.19
CA VAL A 56 -4.92 24.90 0.12
C VAL A 56 -4.81 24.73 1.63
N LYS A 57 -4.52 23.51 2.07
CA LYS A 57 -4.43 23.19 3.50
C LYS A 57 -3.10 23.63 4.12
N PHE A 58 -2.07 23.73 3.30
CA PHE A 58 -0.72 24.08 3.70
C PHE A 58 -0.12 25.06 2.69
N GLU A 59 0.55 26.07 3.18
CA GLU A 59 1.23 27.06 2.33
C GLU A 59 2.39 26.43 1.54
N LYS A 60 2.99 25.36 2.07
CA LYS A 60 4.14 24.70 1.47
C LYS A 60 4.08 23.20 1.67
N THR A 61 4.33 22.45 0.59
CA THR A 61 4.59 21.01 0.63
C THR A 61 6.10 20.78 0.58
N GLU A 62 6.62 20.06 1.56
CA GLU A 62 8.00 19.61 1.57
C GLU A 62 8.10 18.22 0.94
N ILE A 63 9.08 18.05 0.03
CA ILE A 63 9.34 16.78 -0.64
C ILE A 63 10.72 16.31 -0.21
N GLU A 64 10.80 15.15 0.42
CA GLU A 64 12.04 14.49 0.80
C GLU A 64 12.19 13.17 0.04
N VAL A 65 13.39 12.89 -0.47
CA VAL A 65 13.73 11.65 -1.15
C VAL A 65 14.74 10.89 -0.32
N MET A 66 14.38 9.66 0.09
CA MET A 66 15.21 8.83 0.95
C MET A 66 15.40 7.44 0.39
N GLN A 67 16.57 6.85 0.70
CA GLN A 67 16.87 5.45 0.37
C GLN A 67 16.60 4.55 1.57
N CYS A 68 15.32 4.22 1.79
CA CYS A 68 14.90 3.29 2.84
C CYS A 68 13.68 2.48 2.39
N SER A 69 13.31 1.46 3.14
CA SER A 69 12.05 0.75 2.91
C SER A 69 10.86 1.61 3.37
N THR A 70 9.66 1.28 2.86
CA THR A 70 8.43 1.97 3.31
C THR A 70 8.20 1.75 4.81
N VAL A 71 8.51 0.56 5.32
CA VAL A 71 8.35 0.24 6.75
C VAL A 71 9.32 1.06 7.61
N ASP A 72 10.61 1.15 7.21
CA ASP A 72 11.58 2.00 7.91
C ASP A 72 11.14 3.46 7.96
N ALA A 73 10.57 3.97 6.85
CA ALA A 73 10.05 5.32 6.80
C ALA A 73 8.84 5.51 7.73
N ILE A 74 7.90 4.55 7.76
CA ILE A 74 6.76 4.58 8.67
C ILE A 74 7.25 4.68 10.12
N ILE A 75 8.13 3.78 10.54
CA ILE A 75 8.67 3.75 11.92
C ILE A 75 9.34 5.10 12.23
N ARG A 76 10.27 5.52 11.38
CA ARG A 76 11.04 6.75 11.60
C ARG A 76 10.16 8.00 11.73
N GLU A 77 9.19 8.15 10.86
CA GLU A 77 8.36 9.36 10.87
C GLU A 77 7.36 9.36 12.01
N THR A 78 6.84 8.18 12.40
CA THR A 78 5.96 8.08 13.56
C THR A 78 6.72 8.31 14.88
N GLU A 79 7.98 7.86 15.00
CA GLU A 79 8.86 8.18 16.14
C GLU A 79 9.13 9.69 16.28
N ARG A 80 9.09 10.43 15.18
CA ARG A 80 9.16 11.89 15.15
C ARG A 80 7.83 12.58 15.48
N GLY A 81 6.80 11.83 15.81
CA GLY A 81 5.46 12.32 16.14
C GLY A 81 4.60 12.67 14.92
N ALA A 82 5.03 12.32 13.70
CA ALA A 82 4.22 12.57 12.51
C ALA A 82 3.12 11.52 12.37
N ARG A 83 1.96 11.93 11.84
CA ARG A 83 0.95 11.02 11.35
C ARG A 83 1.33 10.58 9.94
N VAL A 84 1.42 9.28 9.71
CA VAL A 84 1.91 8.73 8.45
C VAL A 84 0.75 8.12 7.66
N CYS A 85 0.70 8.46 6.37
CA CYS A 85 -0.09 7.75 5.37
C CYS A 85 0.85 7.18 4.31
N ALA A 86 0.92 5.87 4.17
CA ALA A 86 1.80 5.23 3.21
C ALA A 86 1.00 4.62 2.04
N LEU A 87 1.58 4.68 0.84
CA LEU A 87 1.03 4.05 -0.34
C LEU A 87 1.48 2.58 -0.39
N ASN A 88 0.52 1.68 -0.44
CA ASN A 88 0.71 0.29 -0.83
C ASN A 88 0.58 0.18 -2.36
N PHE A 89 1.67 -0.19 -3.03
CA PHE A 89 1.71 -0.46 -4.47
C PHE A 89 1.10 -1.82 -4.77
N ALA A 90 -0.21 -1.85 -4.69
CA ALA A 90 -0.99 -3.07 -4.65
C ALA A 90 -1.00 -3.84 -5.95
N SER A 91 -1.09 -5.15 -5.82
CA SER A 91 -1.60 -5.99 -6.89
C SER A 91 -3.05 -5.61 -7.19
N TYR A 92 -3.40 -5.53 -8.49
CA TYR A 92 -4.75 -5.15 -8.90
C TYR A 92 -5.83 -6.18 -8.52
N LYS A 93 -5.47 -7.46 -8.40
CA LYS A 93 -6.40 -8.57 -8.20
C LYS A 93 -6.14 -9.46 -6.99
N ASN A 94 -4.92 -9.42 -6.44
CA ASN A 94 -4.52 -10.33 -5.37
C ASN A 94 -4.22 -9.54 -4.09
N PRO A 95 -5.01 -9.70 -3.02
CA PRO A 95 -4.72 -9.06 -1.74
C PRO A 95 -3.32 -9.42 -1.26
N GLY A 96 -2.49 -8.40 -0.97
CA GLY A 96 -1.12 -8.60 -0.51
C GLY A 96 -0.16 -9.19 -1.54
N GLY A 97 -0.52 -9.13 -2.84
CA GLY A 97 0.33 -9.58 -3.92
C GLY A 97 0.65 -11.08 -3.87
N MET A 98 1.93 -11.40 -3.80
CA MET A 98 2.46 -12.76 -3.67
C MET A 98 3.10 -12.99 -2.29
N PHE A 99 2.53 -12.39 -1.24
CA PHE A 99 3.02 -12.49 0.14
C PHE A 99 3.14 -13.93 0.61
N THR A 100 2.09 -14.74 0.41
CA THR A 100 2.07 -16.16 0.77
C THR A 100 2.99 -17.04 -0.09
N ASP A 101 3.42 -16.53 -1.24
CA ASP A 101 4.35 -17.22 -2.15
C ASP A 101 5.81 -16.84 -1.90
N GLY A 102 6.07 -16.01 -0.90
CA GLY A 102 7.41 -15.63 -0.46
C GLY A 102 8.06 -14.52 -1.31
N SER A 103 7.27 -13.73 -2.04
CA SER A 103 7.76 -12.50 -2.64
C SER A 103 8.10 -11.47 -1.56
N MET A 104 8.96 -10.51 -1.90
CA MET A 104 9.40 -9.44 -1.01
C MET A 104 9.46 -8.09 -1.76
N ALA A 105 8.45 -7.80 -2.57
CA ALA A 105 8.26 -6.47 -3.12
C ALA A 105 7.66 -5.52 -2.06
N GLN A 106 7.31 -4.32 -2.44
CA GLN A 106 6.87 -3.29 -1.49
C GLN A 106 5.56 -3.69 -0.76
N GLU A 107 4.56 -4.22 -1.48
CA GLU A 107 3.31 -4.68 -0.89
C GLU A 107 3.55 -5.81 0.13
N GLU A 108 4.33 -6.80 -0.26
CA GLU A 108 4.66 -7.94 0.60
C GLU A 108 5.47 -7.50 1.83
N SER A 109 6.37 -6.52 1.68
CA SER A 109 7.13 -5.99 2.83
C SER A 109 6.23 -5.32 3.86
N LEU A 110 5.18 -4.60 3.42
CA LEU A 110 4.15 -4.06 4.32
C LEU A 110 3.40 -5.19 5.04
N CYS A 111 3.03 -6.25 4.31
CA CYS A 111 2.34 -7.41 4.88
C CYS A 111 3.20 -8.19 5.89
N HIS A 112 4.52 -8.24 5.69
CA HIS A 112 5.44 -8.88 6.63
C HIS A 112 5.58 -8.13 7.95
N ALA A 113 5.36 -6.83 7.95
CA ALA A 113 5.57 -5.94 9.10
C ALA A 113 4.25 -5.44 9.74
N SER A 114 3.08 -6.01 9.37
CA SER A 114 1.79 -5.50 9.83
C SER A 114 0.70 -6.57 9.79
N ILE A 115 -0.51 -6.21 10.23
CA ILE A 115 -1.73 -7.01 10.00
C ILE A 115 -2.47 -6.61 8.71
N LEU A 116 -1.82 -5.91 7.79
CA LEU A 116 -2.45 -5.45 6.55
C LEU A 116 -2.97 -6.62 5.71
N TYR A 117 -2.20 -7.72 5.58
CA TYR A 117 -2.60 -8.87 4.77
C TYR A 117 -3.96 -9.46 5.18
N PRO A 118 -4.21 -9.87 6.44
CA PRO A 118 -5.51 -10.38 6.84
C PRO A 118 -6.65 -9.36 6.71
N VAL A 119 -6.38 -8.06 6.86
CA VAL A 119 -7.37 -7.01 6.58
C VAL A 119 -7.75 -6.99 5.11
N LEU A 120 -6.77 -6.99 4.20
CA LEU A 120 -7.02 -7.01 2.75
C LEU A 120 -7.72 -8.29 2.28
N CYS A 121 -7.50 -9.41 2.98
CA CYS A 121 -8.11 -10.71 2.68
C CYS A 121 -9.52 -10.87 3.26
N SER A 122 -9.99 -9.97 4.11
CA SER A 122 -11.36 -10.05 4.65
C SER A 122 -12.39 -9.98 3.53
N ASP A 123 -13.51 -10.69 3.70
CA ASP A 123 -14.56 -10.78 2.66
C ASP A 123 -15.08 -9.39 2.27
N ARG A 124 -15.24 -8.50 3.26
CA ARG A 124 -15.68 -7.14 3.02
C ARG A 124 -14.71 -6.37 2.15
N VAL A 125 -13.41 -6.37 2.47
CA VAL A 125 -12.39 -5.60 1.72
C VAL A 125 -12.16 -6.21 0.34
N ARG A 126 -12.18 -7.53 0.22
CA ARG A 126 -12.11 -8.22 -1.07
C ARG A 126 -13.26 -7.82 -1.99
N SER A 127 -14.49 -7.83 -1.50
CA SER A 127 -15.67 -7.41 -2.27
C SER A 127 -15.61 -5.95 -2.69
N LEU A 128 -15.12 -5.07 -1.80
CA LEU A 128 -15.00 -3.64 -2.10
C LEU A 128 -14.02 -3.33 -3.24
N PHE A 129 -12.94 -4.07 -3.36
CA PHE A 129 -11.82 -3.72 -4.26
C PHE A 129 -11.46 -4.87 -5.20
N TYR A 130 -10.94 -5.98 -4.69
CA TYR A 130 -10.31 -7.02 -5.52
C TYR A 130 -11.28 -7.77 -6.44
N ASP A 131 -12.49 -8.08 -5.98
CA ASP A 131 -13.47 -8.82 -6.77
C ASP A 131 -14.03 -7.97 -7.91
N ARG A 132 -14.22 -6.67 -7.69
CA ARG A 132 -14.56 -5.70 -8.74
C ARG A 132 -13.46 -5.63 -9.80
N HIS A 133 -12.21 -5.65 -9.38
CA HIS A 133 -11.06 -5.57 -10.29
C HIS A 133 -10.89 -6.84 -11.12
N LYS A 134 -11.20 -8.02 -10.58
CA LYS A 134 -11.18 -9.27 -11.36
C LYS A 134 -12.08 -9.20 -12.59
N GLY A 135 -13.24 -8.59 -12.50
CA GLY A 135 -14.14 -8.36 -13.63
C GLY A 135 -13.62 -7.36 -14.68
N ASN A 136 -12.54 -6.65 -14.39
CA ASN A 136 -12.01 -5.55 -15.22
C ASN A 136 -10.57 -5.77 -15.70
N LEU A 137 -10.08 -7.02 -15.68
CA LEU A 137 -8.69 -7.35 -16.00
C LEU A 137 -8.26 -6.99 -17.43
N ASN A 138 -9.21 -6.96 -18.37
CA ASN A 138 -8.94 -6.67 -19.78
C ASN A 138 -8.84 -5.16 -20.09
N LYS A 139 -9.07 -4.29 -19.09
CA LYS A 139 -8.85 -2.86 -19.25
C LYS A 139 -7.44 -2.50 -18.81
N ALA A 140 -6.61 -2.14 -19.77
CA ALA A 140 -5.17 -1.98 -19.61
C ALA A 140 -4.73 -1.00 -18.54
N LEU A 141 -5.49 0.07 -18.35
CA LEU A 141 -5.11 1.13 -17.41
C LEU A 141 -5.72 0.95 -16.02
N TYR A 142 -6.50 -0.11 -15.81
CA TYR A 142 -7.16 -0.42 -14.56
C TYR A 142 -8.17 0.66 -14.10
N LEU A 143 -8.93 0.37 -13.05
CA LEU A 143 -9.73 1.39 -12.37
C LEU A 143 -8.82 2.23 -11.47
N SER A 144 -9.17 3.48 -11.28
CA SER A 144 -8.40 4.43 -10.44
C SER A 144 -8.91 4.52 -9.01
N ASP A 145 -9.82 3.63 -8.61
CA ASP A 145 -10.26 3.50 -7.22
C ASP A 145 -9.14 2.95 -6.33
N MET A 146 -9.23 3.25 -5.05
CA MET A 146 -8.25 2.85 -4.05
C MET A 146 -8.94 2.53 -2.72
N LEU A 147 -8.28 1.78 -1.86
CA LEU A 147 -8.71 1.59 -0.47
C LEU A 147 -7.93 2.55 0.44
N TYR A 148 -8.62 3.06 1.45
CA TYR A 148 -8.00 3.70 2.60
C TYR A 148 -8.25 2.85 3.83
N THR A 149 -7.19 2.36 4.47
CA THR A 149 -7.23 1.62 5.72
C THR A 149 -6.56 2.48 6.80
N PRO A 150 -7.29 2.97 7.81
CA PRO A 150 -6.72 3.82 8.85
C PRO A 150 -5.89 3.00 9.83
N ASP A 151 -4.89 3.63 10.43
CA ASP A 151 -4.20 3.22 11.66
C ASP A 151 -3.77 1.74 11.73
N VAL A 152 -3.28 1.20 10.62
CA VAL A 152 -2.74 -0.16 10.55
C VAL A 152 -1.51 -0.25 11.45
N PRO A 153 -1.45 -1.22 12.40
CA PRO A 153 -0.27 -1.42 13.23
C PRO A 153 0.88 -2.02 12.43
N PHE A 154 2.06 -1.46 12.60
CA PHE A 154 3.33 -1.90 12.03
C PHE A 154 4.33 -2.20 13.14
N TRP A 155 5.16 -3.20 12.96
CA TRP A 155 6.22 -3.56 13.89
C TRP A 155 7.53 -3.86 13.15
N GLN A 156 8.63 -3.38 13.73
CA GLN A 156 9.99 -3.66 13.27
C GLN A 156 10.97 -3.39 14.40
N GLY A 157 11.93 -4.30 14.61
CA GLY A 157 12.99 -4.10 15.59
C GLY A 157 12.52 -3.91 17.05
N GLY A 158 11.34 -4.45 17.40
CA GLY A 158 10.74 -4.27 18.74
C GLY A 158 9.91 -3.01 18.92
N VAL A 159 9.83 -2.16 17.91
CA VAL A 159 8.95 -0.96 17.89
C VAL A 159 7.62 -1.35 17.25
N GLU A 160 6.51 -0.93 17.88
CA GLU A 160 5.16 -0.99 17.28
C GLU A 160 4.63 0.43 17.13
N THR A 161 4.08 0.73 15.94
CA THR A 161 3.49 2.02 15.60
C THR A 161 2.29 1.84 14.69
N LYS A 162 1.64 2.95 14.29
CA LYS A 162 0.47 2.92 13.40
C LYS A 162 0.66 3.87 12.21
N ALA A 163 0.21 3.41 11.05
CA ALA A 163 0.14 4.24 9.85
C ALA A 163 -1.14 3.95 9.07
N SER A 164 -1.71 4.96 8.45
CA SER A 164 -2.79 4.77 7.50
C SER A 164 -2.22 4.29 6.16
N ILE A 165 -2.96 3.41 5.46
CA ILE A 165 -2.50 2.83 4.20
C ILE A 165 -3.49 3.15 3.08
N ILE A 166 -2.98 3.70 1.99
CA ILE A 166 -3.69 3.78 0.72
C ILE A 166 -3.27 2.59 -0.13
N THR A 167 -4.19 1.67 -0.39
CA THR A 167 -3.95 0.53 -1.28
C THR A 167 -4.43 0.88 -2.68
N CYS A 168 -3.50 1.05 -3.61
CA CYS A 168 -3.78 1.48 -4.97
C CYS A 168 -2.87 0.76 -5.98
N ALA A 169 -3.46 0.22 -7.04
CA ALA A 169 -2.71 -0.45 -8.10
C ALA A 169 -2.29 0.54 -9.19
N ALA A 170 -1.01 0.54 -9.54
CA ALA A 170 -0.52 1.31 -10.67
C ALA A 170 -1.00 0.72 -12.00
N PRO A 171 -1.20 1.53 -13.08
CA PRO A 171 -1.44 1.02 -14.41
C PRO A 171 -0.30 0.09 -14.86
N ASN A 172 -0.65 -1.05 -15.44
CA ASN A 172 0.37 -1.93 -16.01
C ASN A 172 0.73 -1.46 -17.42
N LYS A 173 1.61 -0.46 -17.51
CA LYS A 173 2.06 0.15 -18.77
C LYS A 173 2.52 -0.89 -19.78
N LYS A 174 3.35 -1.85 -19.38
CA LYS A 174 3.87 -2.88 -20.27
C LYS A 174 2.74 -3.72 -20.87
N ALA A 175 1.81 -4.19 -20.06
CA ALA A 175 0.68 -4.96 -20.56
C ALA A 175 -0.25 -4.10 -21.43
N ALA A 176 -0.52 -2.87 -21.04
CA ALA A 176 -1.33 -1.92 -21.79
C ALA A 176 -0.77 -1.69 -23.21
N GLN A 177 0.51 -1.42 -23.32
CA GLN A 177 1.17 -1.19 -24.60
C GLN A 177 1.31 -2.47 -25.43
N THR A 178 1.70 -3.60 -24.82
CA THR A 178 1.95 -4.84 -25.53
C THR A 178 0.66 -5.45 -26.09
N TYR A 179 -0.37 -5.57 -25.28
CA TYR A 179 -1.58 -6.33 -25.62
C TYR A 179 -2.73 -5.46 -26.13
N GLN A 180 -2.84 -4.21 -25.70
CA GLN A 180 -3.96 -3.35 -26.05
C GLN A 180 -3.55 -2.11 -26.85
N LYS A 181 -2.24 -2.00 -27.19
CA LYS A 181 -1.71 -0.89 -28.01
C LYS A 181 -2.03 0.50 -27.46
N VAL A 182 -2.13 0.62 -26.13
CA VAL A 182 -2.40 1.92 -25.48
C VAL A 182 -1.21 2.86 -25.71
N PRO A 183 -1.45 4.09 -26.21
CA PRO A 183 -0.41 5.09 -26.40
C PRO A 183 0.31 5.46 -25.10
N ASP A 184 1.56 5.89 -25.22
CA ASP A 184 2.41 6.22 -24.06
C ASP A 184 1.89 7.41 -23.26
N ASP A 185 1.37 8.41 -23.94
CA ASP A 185 0.75 9.60 -23.35
C ASP A 185 -0.47 9.27 -22.48
N LEU A 186 -1.33 8.34 -22.93
CA LEU A 186 -2.46 7.87 -22.11
C LEU A 186 -2.00 7.06 -20.90
N CYS A 187 -0.95 6.25 -21.03
CA CYS A 187 -0.36 5.57 -19.88
C CYS A 187 0.20 6.56 -18.86
N LYS A 188 0.86 7.61 -19.33
CA LYS A 188 1.43 8.67 -18.50
C LYS A 188 0.33 9.47 -17.79
N LEU A 189 -0.68 9.90 -18.53
CA LEU A 189 -1.83 10.62 -17.96
C LEU A 189 -2.53 9.81 -16.86
N ALA A 190 -2.81 8.53 -17.12
CA ALA A 190 -3.43 7.66 -16.12
C ALA A 190 -2.58 7.49 -14.85
N MET A 191 -1.26 7.57 -14.96
CA MET A 191 -0.37 7.53 -13.81
C MET A 191 -0.38 8.86 -13.05
N GLU A 192 -0.34 9.98 -13.75
CA GLU A 192 -0.40 11.33 -13.16
C GLU A 192 -1.71 11.53 -12.41
N ASP A 193 -2.85 11.17 -13.01
CA ASP A 193 -4.17 11.21 -12.36
C ASP A 193 -4.21 10.36 -11.10
N ARG A 194 -3.56 9.19 -11.12
CA ARG A 194 -3.54 8.30 -9.97
C ARG A 194 -2.68 8.84 -8.84
N ILE A 195 -1.53 9.43 -9.16
CA ILE A 195 -0.67 10.11 -8.16
C ILE A 195 -1.43 11.28 -7.54
N ALA A 196 -2.09 12.11 -8.35
CA ALA A 196 -2.89 13.22 -7.86
C ALA A 196 -4.02 12.75 -6.94
N ALA A 197 -4.72 11.67 -7.31
CA ALA A 197 -5.77 11.07 -6.49
C ALA A 197 -5.24 10.53 -5.15
N VAL A 198 -4.08 9.87 -5.14
CA VAL A 198 -3.43 9.39 -3.92
C VAL A 198 -3.09 10.54 -2.98
N LEU A 199 -2.48 11.60 -3.49
CA LEU A 199 -2.10 12.78 -2.70
C LEU A 199 -3.33 13.49 -2.14
N HIS A 200 -4.37 13.68 -2.96
CA HIS A 200 -5.63 14.28 -2.53
C HIS A 200 -6.28 13.46 -1.41
N ASN A 201 -6.46 12.16 -1.61
CA ASN A 201 -7.13 11.29 -0.66
C ASN A 201 -6.31 11.09 0.63
N GLY A 202 -4.99 11.00 0.53
CA GLY A 202 -4.09 10.94 1.70
C GLY A 202 -4.21 12.20 2.57
N GLY A 203 -4.37 13.36 1.97
CA GLY A 203 -4.59 14.62 2.67
C GLY A 203 -5.99 14.79 3.28
N CYS A 204 -7.05 14.30 2.63
CA CYS A 204 -8.44 14.54 3.05
C CYS A 204 -8.90 13.68 4.23
N LYS A 205 -8.48 12.43 4.33
CA LYS A 205 -8.96 11.48 5.35
C LYS A 205 -8.30 11.66 6.73
N SER A 206 -7.29 12.47 6.80
CA SER A 206 -6.51 12.71 8.00
C SER A 206 -7.18 13.54 9.10
N GLY A 207 -8.31 14.09 8.86
CA GLY A 207 -9.35 14.48 9.82
C GLY A 207 -9.07 15.56 10.87
N ARG A 208 -7.88 16.13 11.02
CA ARG A 208 -7.62 17.34 11.81
C ARG A 208 -6.60 18.21 11.10
N TYR A 209 -6.98 19.47 10.86
CA TYR A 209 -6.28 20.44 10.03
C TYR A 209 -4.96 20.99 10.62
N SER A 210 -4.55 20.56 11.81
CA SER A 210 -3.43 21.16 12.55
C SER A 210 -2.13 20.35 12.54
N ASP A 211 -2.16 19.06 12.19
CA ASP A 211 -0.98 18.20 12.30
C ASP A 211 -0.27 18.02 10.95
N PRO A 212 1.07 18.06 10.90
CA PRO A 212 1.80 17.81 9.66
C PRO A 212 1.62 16.36 9.21
N TRP A 213 1.12 16.20 7.97
CA TRP A 213 0.98 14.88 7.34
C TRP A 213 2.21 14.57 6.51
N ARG A 214 2.64 13.32 6.59
CA ARG A 214 3.66 12.80 5.70
C ARG A 214 3.07 11.69 4.83
N VAL A 215 3.02 11.92 3.52
CA VAL A 215 2.65 10.90 2.55
C VAL A 215 3.93 10.26 2.03
N TRP A 216 4.06 8.97 2.26
CA TRP A 216 5.23 8.22 1.81
C TRP A 216 4.93 7.49 0.50
N MET A 217 5.71 7.80 -0.56
CA MET A 217 5.68 7.10 -1.85
C MET A 217 7.10 6.70 -2.26
N ARG A 218 7.30 5.45 -2.61
CA ARG A 218 8.56 4.99 -3.20
C ARG A 218 8.63 5.39 -4.68
N ARG A 219 9.82 5.63 -5.21
CA ARG A 219 10.04 6.00 -6.62
C ARG A 219 9.48 4.93 -7.57
N PHE A 220 8.63 5.33 -8.50
CA PHE A 220 7.90 4.45 -9.43
C PHE A 220 8.65 4.06 -10.71
N TRP A 221 9.82 4.63 -10.99
CA TRP A 221 10.47 4.49 -12.29
C TRP A 221 11.85 3.87 -12.17
N LYS A 222 12.05 2.76 -12.86
CA LYS A 222 13.30 2.37 -13.51
C LYS A 222 13.04 2.33 -15.01
#